data_2508c30074fafb8b42dad2972849f6b7
#
_entry.id   2508c30074fafb8b42dad2972849f6b7
#
_cell.length_a   1.000
_cell.length_b   1.000
_cell.length_c   1.000
_cell.angle_alpha   90.00
_cell.angle_beta   90.00
_cell.angle_gamma   90.00
#
_symmetry.space_group_name_H-M   'P 1'
#
loop_
_entity.id
_entity.type
_entity.pdbx_description
1 polymer ?
#
loop_
_entity_poly.entity_id
_entity_poly.type
_entity_poly.pdbx_seq_one_letter_code
_entity_poly.pdbx_strand_id
1 'polypeptide(L)'
;MIKNTVEIFIEIPKGDDRRRHLSYDKKQMLDLGPTKNVIPVNNGVMPIAYGFIIGTLQKDESSKNPDEIPDEVDVLLYSKKSFSIGETTKGSPISIIIREDGDHKVVAVDSTTAEIRKWEDIPSAEKELILRYFGYKSPIKKIEGEKEAVEYIEANRVQGKIKK
;
A
#
# COMPACT_ATOMS: atom_id res chain seq x y z
N MET A 1 4.59 -9.29 -20.33
CA MET A 1 4.76 -7.87 -20.28
C MET A 1 3.98 -7.24 -19.13
N ILE A 2 4.62 -6.36 -18.41
CA ILE A 2 3.96 -5.69 -17.29
C ILE A 2 3.18 -4.50 -17.78
N LYS A 3 1.90 -4.44 -17.39
CA LYS A 3 1.07 -3.33 -17.77
C LYS A 3 0.69 -2.53 -16.57
N ASN A 4 0.26 -1.32 -16.79
CA ASN A 4 -0.26 -0.45 -15.72
C ASN A 4 0.72 -0.27 -14.58
N THR A 5 2.00 -0.16 -14.94
CA THR A 5 3.04 0.00 -13.95
C THR A 5 2.89 1.34 -13.24
N VAL A 6 3.04 1.32 -11.93
CA VAL A 6 2.97 2.53 -11.11
C VAL A 6 4.27 2.71 -10.35
N GLU A 7 4.57 3.95 -9.98
CA GLU A 7 5.75 4.25 -9.17
C GLU A 7 5.37 4.21 -7.70
N ILE A 8 6.21 3.58 -6.91
CA ILE A 8 5.93 3.29 -5.52
C ILE A 8 7.05 3.83 -4.65
N PHE A 9 6.66 4.54 -3.59
CA PHE A 9 7.60 5.00 -2.57
C PHE A 9 7.44 4.06 -1.38
N ILE A 10 8.56 3.44 -0.95
CA ILE A 10 8.53 2.46 0.13
C ILE A 10 8.69 3.18 1.46
N GLU A 11 7.65 3.11 2.29
CA GLU A 11 7.70 3.71 3.61
C GLU A 11 8.14 2.71 4.67
N ILE A 12 7.65 1.48 4.58
CA ILE A 12 7.94 0.44 5.57
C ILE A 12 8.31 -0.84 4.83
N PRO A 13 9.58 -1.20 4.79
CA PRO A 13 9.97 -2.44 4.11
C PRO A 13 9.43 -3.67 4.83
N LYS A 14 9.30 -4.77 4.11
CA LYS A 14 8.93 -6.03 4.71
C LYS A 14 9.97 -6.37 5.79
N GLY A 15 9.48 -6.78 6.95
CA GLY A 15 10.36 -7.15 8.06
C GLY A 15 10.64 -6.02 9.02
N ASP A 16 10.26 -4.79 8.70
CA ASP A 16 10.43 -3.66 9.60
C ASP A 16 9.31 -3.68 10.64
N ASP A 17 9.63 -3.30 11.87
CA ASP A 17 8.66 -3.33 12.95
C ASP A 17 8.34 -1.95 13.51
N ARG A 18 8.62 -0.89 12.75
CA ARG A 18 8.32 0.46 13.20
C ARG A 18 7.33 1.13 12.26
N ARG A 19 6.50 1.99 12.82
CA ARG A 19 5.56 2.78 12.02
C ARG A 19 6.33 3.95 11.43
N ARG A 20 6.29 4.06 10.11
CA ARG A 20 7.00 5.13 9.42
C ARG A 20 6.07 5.78 8.42
N HIS A 21 6.23 7.07 8.25
CA HIS A 21 5.38 7.84 7.37
C HIS A 21 6.18 9.01 6.81
N LEU A 22 6.05 9.26 5.52
CA LEU A 22 6.67 10.43 4.92
C LEU A 22 5.93 11.66 5.42
N SER A 23 6.68 12.70 5.82
CA SER A 23 6.04 13.90 6.36
C SER A 23 5.17 14.57 5.29
N TYR A 24 4.26 15.41 5.74
CA TYR A 24 3.35 16.09 4.83
C TYR A 24 4.09 16.87 3.76
N ASP A 25 5.19 17.55 4.14
CA ASP A 25 5.95 18.32 3.18
C ASP A 25 6.89 17.45 2.36
N LYS A 26 6.84 16.13 2.54
CA LYS A 26 7.62 15.16 1.77
C LYS A 26 9.12 15.29 1.96
N LYS A 27 9.56 15.87 3.07
CA LYS A 27 10.98 16.11 3.26
C LYS A 27 11.67 15.14 4.18
N GLN A 28 10.94 14.42 5.03
CA GLN A 28 11.60 13.47 5.91
C GLN A 28 10.68 12.32 6.28
N MET A 29 11.30 11.18 6.55
CA MET A 29 10.57 10.02 7.04
C MET A 29 10.44 10.14 8.54
N LEU A 30 9.19 10.03 9.01
CA LEU A 30 8.90 10.09 10.43
C LEU A 30 8.87 8.68 10.99
N ASP A 31 9.45 8.50 12.17
CA ASP A 31 9.42 7.23 12.90
C ASP A 31 8.42 7.41 14.03
N LEU A 32 7.29 6.74 13.94
CA LEU A 32 6.18 6.91 14.88
C LEU A 32 6.16 5.85 15.98
N GLY A 33 7.23 5.09 16.12
CA GLY A 33 7.34 4.13 17.20
C GLY A 33 7.07 2.70 16.79
N PRO A 34 7.11 1.76 17.74
CA PRO A 34 6.93 0.35 17.42
C PRO A 34 5.53 0.06 16.91
N THR A 35 5.45 -0.68 15.81
CA THR A 35 4.17 -1.03 15.23
C THR A 35 3.34 -1.91 16.15
N LYS A 36 3.98 -2.79 16.92
CA LYS A 36 3.25 -3.75 17.76
C LYS A 36 2.34 -3.09 18.78
N ASN A 37 2.60 -1.84 19.11
CA ASN A 37 1.75 -1.12 20.05
C ASN A 37 0.41 -0.75 19.44
N VAL A 38 0.30 -0.80 18.13
CA VAL A 38 -0.92 -0.43 17.40
C VAL A 38 -1.49 -1.65 16.68
N ILE A 39 -0.64 -2.44 16.04
CA ILE A 39 -1.03 -3.66 15.33
C ILE A 39 -0.14 -4.78 15.84
N PRO A 40 -0.65 -5.60 16.77
CA PRO A 40 0.17 -6.66 17.37
C PRO A 40 0.32 -7.90 16.49
N VAL A 41 -0.44 -7.98 15.41
CA VAL A 41 -0.35 -9.11 14.49
C VAL A 41 1.09 -9.23 14.00
N ASN A 42 1.59 -10.46 13.94
CA ASN A 42 2.96 -10.75 13.51
C ASN A 42 3.99 -9.99 14.35
N ASN A 43 3.66 -9.73 15.61
CA ASN A 43 4.51 -8.98 16.54
C ASN A 43 4.87 -7.60 15.97
N GLY A 44 3.98 -7.03 15.17
CA GLY A 44 4.19 -5.70 14.59
C GLY A 44 5.14 -5.68 13.41
N VAL A 45 5.59 -6.83 12.94
CA VAL A 45 6.52 -6.90 11.80
C VAL A 45 5.73 -6.84 10.50
N MET A 46 6.14 -5.95 9.60
CA MET A 46 5.44 -5.74 8.35
C MET A 46 5.54 -6.98 7.46
N PRO A 47 4.41 -7.59 7.06
CA PRO A 47 4.45 -8.84 6.31
C PRO A 47 4.74 -8.67 4.82
N ILE A 48 4.70 -7.45 4.31
CA ILE A 48 4.89 -7.17 2.90
C ILE A 48 5.36 -5.73 2.79
N ALA A 49 6.15 -5.40 1.78
CA ALA A 49 6.62 -4.02 1.64
C ALA A 49 5.43 -3.08 1.48
N TYR A 50 5.45 -1.97 2.19
CA TYR A 50 4.33 -1.05 2.29
C TYR A 50 4.77 0.34 1.89
N GLY A 51 3.94 1.02 1.14
CA GLY A 51 4.24 2.38 0.77
C GLY A 51 3.05 3.03 0.10
N PHE A 52 3.30 3.99 -0.78
CA PHE A 52 2.22 4.66 -1.48
C PHE A 52 2.57 4.82 -2.95
N ILE A 53 1.53 5.03 -3.75
CA ILE A 53 1.69 5.23 -5.19
C ILE A 53 1.91 6.71 -5.43
N ILE A 54 3.04 7.04 -6.04
CA ILE A 54 3.41 8.43 -6.31
C ILE A 54 2.43 9.03 -7.30
N GLY A 55 2.00 10.25 -7.03
CA GLY A 55 1.08 10.95 -7.92
C GLY A 55 -0.39 10.69 -7.63
N THR A 56 -0.72 10.21 -6.43
CA THR A 56 -2.10 9.96 -6.05
C THR A 56 -2.44 10.66 -4.74
N LEU A 57 -3.73 10.92 -4.53
CA LEU A 57 -4.27 11.38 -3.25
C LEU A 57 -5.65 10.78 -3.10
N GLN A 58 -5.91 10.13 -1.97
CA GLN A 58 -7.20 9.50 -1.74
C GLN A 58 -8.28 10.56 -1.59
N LYS A 59 -9.39 10.36 -2.25
CA LYS A 59 -10.47 11.33 -2.25
C LYS A 59 -11.66 10.91 -1.41
N ASP A 60 -11.81 9.62 -1.19
CA ASP A 60 -13.04 9.10 -0.62
C ASP A 60 -12.90 8.46 0.74
N GLU A 61 -11.93 8.87 1.52
CA GLU A 61 -11.79 8.33 2.86
C GLU A 61 -12.98 8.74 3.70
N SER A 62 -13.69 7.75 4.24
CA SER A 62 -14.93 8.01 4.90
C SER A 62 -14.80 8.79 6.20
N SER A 63 -13.68 8.70 6.86
CA SER A 63 -13.50 9.40 8.13
C SER A 63 -12.77 10.70 7.98
N LYS A 64 -12.67 11.21 6.79
CA LYS A 64 -11.87 12.39 6.58
C LYS A 64 -12.41 13.63 7.28
N ASN A 65 -11.53 14.26 7.99
CA ASN A 65 -11.80 15.53 8.63
C ASN A 65 -11.45 16.61 7.62
N PRO A 66 -12.26 17.66 7.48
CA PRO A 66 -11.95 18.69 6.49
C PRO A 66 -10.59 19.33 6.67
N ASP A 67 -10.06 19.31 7.88
CA ASP A 67 -8.77 19.92 8.12
C ASP A 67 -7.60 18.97 7.91
N GLU A 68 -7.89 17.71 7.63
CA GLU A 68 -6.83 16.74 7.43
C GLU A 68 -6.35 16.77 6.01
N ILE A 69 -5.07 16.41 5.83
CA ILE A 69 -4.48 16.33 4.52
C ILE A 69 -4.69 14.94 3.97
N PRO A 70 -5.19 14.80 2.74
CA PRO A 70 -5.40 13.46 2.18
C PRO A 70 -4.09 12.70 2.02
N ASP A 71 -4.12 11.41 2.32
CA ASP A 71 -2.98 10.55 2.10
C ASP A 71 -2.96 10.07 0.67
N GLU A 72 -1.80 9.64 0.22
CA GLU A 72 -1.69 8.99 -1.08
C GLU A 72 -2.36 7.62 -1.04
N VAL A 73 -2.52 7.01 -2.19
CA VAL A 73 -3.07 5.66 -2.27
C VAL A 73 -2.03 4.68 -1.77
N ASP A 74 -2.37 3.91 -0.75
CA ASP A 74 -1.45 2.94 -0.16
C ASP A 74 -1.30 1.72 -1.05
N VAL A 75 -0.09 1.16 -1.08
CA VAL A 75 0.19 -0.02 -1.87
C VAL A 75 1.04 -1.01 -1.08
N LEU A 76 0.74 -2.28 -1.26
CA LEU A 76 1.50 -3.40 -0.71
C LEU A 76 2.22 -4.03 -1.88
N LEU A 77 3.55 -4.07 -1.84
CA LEU A 77 4.33 -4.57 -2.96
C LEU A 77 4.87 -5.96 -2.65
N TYR A 78 4.39 -6.93 -3.38
CA TYR A 78 4.85 -8.31 -3.23
C TYR A 78 6.07 -8.49 -4.12
N SER A 79 7.23 -8.70 -3.51
CA SER A 79 8.50 -8.69 -4.23
C SER A 79 9.48 -9.59 -3.51
N LYS A 80 10.45 -10.11 -4.25
CA LYS A 80 11.54 -10.86 -3.66
C LYS A 80 12.72 -9.97 -3.32
N LYS A 81 12.65 -8.69 -3.68
CA LYS A 81 13.71 -7.75 -3.36
C LYS A 81 13.58 -7.23 -1.95
N SER A 82 14.69 -6.82 -1.38
CA SER A 82 14.71 -6.09 -0.12
C SER A 82 14.82 -4.60 -0.47
N PHE A 83 14.01 -3.79 0.19
CA PHE A 83 13.98 -2.36 -0.09
C PHE A 83 14.50 -1.58 1.10
N SER A 84 15.06 -0.41 0.82
CA SER A 84 15.43 0.54 1.87
C SER A 84 14.26 1.48 2.13
N ILE A 85 14.20 2.02 3.33
CA ILE A 85 13.21 3.04 3.66
C ILE A 85 13.42 4.23 2.75
N GLY A 86 12.36 4.67 2.08
CA GLY A 86 12.44 5.81 1.18
C GLY A 86 12.84 5.48 -0.24
N GLU A 87 13.05 4.20 -0.52
CA GLU A 87 13.42 3.80 -1.89
C GLU A 87 12.20 3.88 -2.80
N THR A 88 12.41 4.26 -4.06
CA THR A 88 11.32 4.23 -5.05
C THR A 88 11.53 3.05 -5.98
N THR A 89 10.43 2.48 -6.44
CA THR A 89 10.48 1.34 -7.33
C THR A 89 9.21 1.33 -8.16
N LYS A 90 9.02 0.31 -8.98
CA LYS A 90 7.85 0.20 -9.83
C LYS A 90 7.18 -1.15 -9.61
N GLY A 91 5.87 -1.17 -9.79
CA GLY A 91 5.13 -2.41 -9.69
C GLY A 91 3.87 -2.35 -10.51
N SER A 92 3.26 -3.51 -10.70
CA SER A 92 2.01 -3.63 -11.44
C SER A 92 0.90 -4.01 -10.49
N PRO A 93 -0.19 -3.23 -10.42
CA PRO A 93 -1.30 -3.60 -9.56
C PRO A 93 -1.95 -4.90 -10.02
N ILE A 94 -2.28 -5.76 -9.07
CA ILE A 94 -2.98 -7.01 -9.38
C ILE A 94 -4.27 -7.15 -8.61
N SER A 95 -4.46 -6.36 -7.53
CA SER A 95 -5.60 -6.56 -6.66
C SER A 95 -5.76 -5.34 -5.76
N ILE A 96 -6.90 -5.24 -5.10
CA ILE A 96 -7.13 -4.19 -4.11
C ILE A 96 -7.92 -4.76 -2.95
N ILE A 97 -7.46 -4.47 -1.74
CA ILE A 97 -8.11 -4.88 -0.51
C ILE A 97 -9.03 -3.74 -0.07
N ILE A 98 -10.33 -4.01 -0.09
CA ILE A 98 -11.33 -3.00 0.24
C ILE A 98 -11.64 -3.09 1.72
N ARG A 99 -11.40 -2.00 2.44
CA ARG A 99 -11.61 -1.94 3.89
C ARG A 99 -12.82 -1.07 4.21
N GLU A 100 -13.40 -1.31 5.36
CA GLU A 100 -14.61 -0.57 5.73
C GLU A 100 -14.37 0.91 5.97
N ASP A 101 -13.16 1.27 6.37
CA ASP A 101 -12.86 2.68 6.66
C ASP A 101 -12.53 3.49 5.41
N GLY A 102 -12.55 2.88 4.24
CA GLY A 102 -12.26 3.59 3.00
C GLY A 102 -10.78 3.71 2.67
N ASP A 103 -9.91 3.32 3.58
CA ASP A 103 -8.47 3.38 3.36
C ASP A 103 -8.02 2.06 2.75
N HIS A 104 -8.26 1.93 1.46
CA HIS A 104 -8.01 0.67 0.76
C HIS A 104 -6.53 0.47 0.47
N LYS A 105 -6.14 -0.78 0.24
CA LYS A 105 -4.75 -1.13 -0.01
C LYS A 105 -4.63 -1.81 -1.35
N VAL A 106 -3.95 -1.19 -2.30
CA VAL A 106 -3.65 -1.81 -3.59
C VAL A 106 -2.55 -2.84 -3.37
N VAL A 107 -2.63 -3.96 -4.06
CA VAL A 107 -1.58 -4.98 -4.02
C VAL A 107 -0.92 -5.00 -5.39
N ALA A 108 0.41 -4.90 -5.42
CA ALA A 108 1.17 -4.86 -6.66
C ALA A 108 2.29 -5.88 -6.61
N VAL A 109 2.80 -6.24 -7.77
CA VAL A 109 3.95 -7.14 -7.90
C VAL A 109 4.97 -6.47 -8.80
N ASP A 110 6.23 -6.94 -8.74
CA ASP A 110 7.26 -6.43 -9.62
C ASP A 110 7.84 -7.57 -10.46
N SER A 111 8.92 -7.28 -11.17
CA SER A 111 9.49 -8.27 -12.08
C SER A 111 10.04 -9.49 -11.35
N THR A 112 10.34 -9.39 -10.05
CA THR A 112 10.85 -10.54 -9.30
C THR A 112 9.76 -11.55 -8.97
N THR A 113 8.49 -11.13 -9.10
CA THR A 113 7.36 -12.00 -8.79
C THR A 113 6.36 -11.99 -9.95
N ALA A 114 6.87 -11.99 -11.18
CA ALA A 114 6.02 -11.90 -12.37
C ALA A 114 5.05 -13.08 -12.51
N GLU A 115 5.34 -14.21 -11.86
CA GLU A 115 4.43 -15.35 -11.90
C GLU A 115 3.16 -15.11 -11.09
N ILE A 116 3.16 -14.13 -10.19
CA ILE A 116 1.99 -13.78 -9.40
C ILE A 116 1.19 -12.77 -10.21
N ARG A 117 0.04 -13.18 -10.71
CA ARG A 117 -0.76 -12.32 -11.58
C ARG A 117 -2.07 -11.89 -10.97
N LYS A 118 -2.48 -12.52 -9.89
CA LYS A 118 -3.70 -12.16 -9.20
C LYS A 118 -3.55 -12.53 -7.74
N TRP A 119 -4.43 -12.01 -6.92
CA TRP A 119 -4.37 -12.23 -5.47
C TRP A 119 -4.26 -13.72 -5.13
N GLU A 120 -5.03 -14.54 -5.85
CA GLU A 120 -5.09 -15.96 -5.57
C GLU A 120 -3.77 -16.69 -5.80
N ASP A 121 -2.86 -16.08 -6.56
CA ASP A 121 -1.56 -16.71 -6.82
C ASP A 121 -0.59 -16.57 -5.66
N ILE A 122 -0.86 -15.67 -4.71
CA ILE A 122 0.00 -15.49 -3.55
C ILE A 122 -0.19 -16.69 -2.63
N PRO A 123 0.89 -17.27 -2.07
CA PRO A 123 0.75 -18.42 -1.19
C PRO A 123 -0.20 -18.16 -0.03
N SER A 124 -0.99 -19.18 0.32
CA SER A 124 -2.05 -19.04 1.30
C SER A 124 -1.62 -18.51 2.65
N ALA A 125 -0.49 -18.96 3.15
CA ALA A 125 -0.02 -18.49 4.46
C ALA A 125 0.30 -17.00 4.43
N GLU A 126 0.86 -16.53 3.32
CA GLU A 126 1.20 -15.12 3.19
C GLU A 126 -0.06 -14.27 3.04
N LYS A 127 -1.02 -14.76 2.26
CA LYS A 127 -2.29 -14.05 2.13
C LYS A 127 -2.98 -13.90 3.47
N GLU A 128 -3.00 -14.98 4.24
CA GLU A 128 -3.66 -14.96 5.52
C GLU A 128 -3.01 -13.94 6.46
N LEU A 129 -1.69 -13.90 6.48
CA LEU A 129 -0.99 -12.96 7.34
C LEU A 129 -1.26 -11.52 6.91
N ILE A 130 -1.24 -11.26 5.61
CA ILE A 130 -1.52 -9.92 5.10
C ILE A 130 -2.92 -9.49 5.50
N LEU A 131 -3.91 -10.38 5.35
CA LEU A 131 -5.28 -10.03 5.70
C LEU A 131 -5.45 -9.80 7.20
N ARG A 132 -4.78 -10.61 8.02
CA ARG A 132 -4.86 -10.41 9.47
C ARG A 132 -4.23 -9.08 9.87
N TYR A 133 -3.10 -8.75 9.25
CA TYR A 133 -2.40 -7.52 9.59
C TYR A 133 -3.22 -6.29 9.19
N PHE A 134 -3.65 -6.24 7.93
CA PHE A 134 -4.34 -5.06 7.44
C PHE A 134 -5.83 -5.04 7.77
N GLY A 135 -6.35 -6.14 8.27
CA GLY A 135 -7.73 -6.18 8.78
C GLY A 135 -7.84 -5.93 10.26
N TYR A 136 -6.72 -5.73 10.94
CA TYR A 136 -6.75 -5.59 12.39
C TYR A 136 -7.48 -4.31 12.83
N LYS A 137 -7.16 -3.18 12.22
CA LYS A 137 -7.76 -1.92 12.63
C LYS A 137 -9.05 -1.58 11.90
N SER A 138 -9.26 -2.15 10.73
CA SER A 138 -10.48 -1.92 9.99
C SER A 138 -10.83 -3.19 9.24
N PRO A 139 -12.05 -3.70 9.41
CA PRO A 139 -12.43 -4.95 8.75
C PRO A 139 -12.29 -4.86 7.24
N ILE A 140 -11.92 -5.99 6.65
CA ILE A 140 -11.81 -6.09 5.22
C ILE A 140 -13.15 -6.52 4.66
N LYS A 141 -13.69 -5.75 3.72
CA LYS A 141 -14.98 -6.05 3.13
C LYS A 141 -14.86 -7.07 2.01
N LYS A 142 -13.86 -6.92 1.16
CA LYS A 142 -13.68 -7.82 0.04
C LYS A 142 -12.33 -7.55 -0.62
N ILE A 143 -11.93 -8.44 -1.52
CA ILE A 143 -10.73 -8.26 -2.31
C ILE A 143 -11.17 -8.28 -3.76
N GLU A 144 -10.77 -7.27 -4.53
CA GLU A 144 -11.11 -7.16 -5.93
C GLU A 144 -9.86 -7.28 -6.77
N GLY A 145 -10.02 -7.36 -8.08
CA GLY A 145 -8.94 -7.72 -8.98
C GLY A 145 -8.21 -6.54 -9.57
N GLU A 146 -7.44 -6.83 -10.60
CA GLU A 146 -6.59 -5.84 -11.25
C GLU A 146 -7.40 -4.68 -11.81
N LYS A 147 -8.51 -4.96 -12.47
CA LYS A 147 -9.30 -3.91 -13.09
C LYS A 147 -9.74 -2.89 -12.06
N GLU A 148 -10.27 -3.37 -10.93
CA GLU A 148 -10.74 -2.48 -9.88
C GLU A 148 -9.59 -1.72 -9.24
N ALA A 149 -8.43 -2.36 -9.10
CA ALA A 149 -7.27 -1.68 -8.55
C ALA A 149 -6.84 -0.54 -9.45
N VAL A 150 -6.77 -0.77 -10.75
CA VAL A 150 -6.35 0.25 -11.69
C VAL A 150 -7.36 1.40 -11.71
N GLU A 151 -8.66 1.07 -11.68
CA GLU A 151 -9.69 2.10 -11.66
C GLU A 151 -9.57 2.98 -10.41
N TYR A 152 -9.31 2.35 -9.27
CA TYR A 152 -9.16 3.10 -8.03
C TYR A 152 -7.95 4.03 -8.09
N ILE A 153 -6.84 3.55 -8.62
CA ILE A 153 -5.64 4.37 -8.76
C ILE A 153 -5.90 5.56 -9.67
N GLU A 154 -6.52 5.31 -10.82
CA GLU A 154 -6.76 6.38 -11.79
C GLU A 154 -7.73 7.41 -11.24
N ALA A 155 -8.73 6.97 -10.48
CA ALA A 155 -9.70 7.88 -9.89
C ALA A 155 -9.05 8.80 -8.85
N ASN A 156 -7.91 8.39 -8.30
CA ASN A 156 -7.22 9.17 -7.27
C ASN A 156 -5.93 9.82 -7.76
N ARG A 157 -5.72 9.86 -9.05
CA ARG A 157 -4.56 10.57 -9.61
C ARG A 157 -4.68 12.05 -9.36
N VAL A 158 -3.55 12.67 -9.03
CA VAL A 158 -3.51 14.11 -8.87
C VAL A 158 -3.26 14.69 -10.24
N GLN A 159 -4.22 15.47 -10.75
CA GLN A 159 -4.11 16.00 -12.08
C GLN A 159 -3.82 17.46 -12.03
N GLY A 160 -3.25 17.98 -13.09
CA GLY A 160 -2.96 19.39 -13.17
C GLY A 160 -1.76 19.81 -12.40
N LYS A 161 -1.57 19.31 -11.19
CA LYS A 161 -0.41 19.68 -10.46
C LYS A 161 0.82 19.17 -11.05
N ILE A 162 0.73 18.07 -11.71
CA ILE A 162 1.86 17.46 -12.27
C ILE A 162 2.26 18.08 -13.50
N LYS A 163 1.41 18.82 -14.09
CA LYS A 163 1.71 19.42 -15.32
C LYS A 163 2.46 20.61 -15.23
N LYS A 164 3.06 20.94 -14.33
CA LYS A 164 3.74 22.19 -14.32
C LYS A 164 5.07 22.18 -14.95
#